data_597476e5fb8753236da36f600c6c5801
#
_entry.id   597476e5fb8753236da36f600c6c5801
#
_cell.length_a   1.000
_cell.length_b   1.000
_cell.length_c   1.000
_cell.angle_alpha   90.00
_cell.angle_beta   90.00
_cell.angle_gamma   90.00
#
_symmetry.space_group_name_H-M   'P 1'
#
loop_
_entity.id
_entity.type
_entity.pdbx_description
1 polymer ?
#
loop_
_entity_poly.entity_id
_entity_poly.type
_entity_poly.pdbx_seq_one_letter_code
_entity_poly.pdbx_strand_id
1 'polypeptide(L)'
;MSETEPDSTPKIIIKKDGPYKVQGGVPFIKLTQVCSEYGEPLEWQFLGDQTPDRPTYLLCRCGKSATYPFCDGSHKLGFDGTETARTDRASLRVFTYKGPGLTVKKDSSLCMQSGFCVLRNTSVSELAYGSIDPTKRDRAIKMVHDCPSSSLTCRLPEDPDHDLEP
;
A
#
# COMPACT_ATOMS: atom_id res chain seq x y z
N MET A 1 34.63 -14.98 17.70
CA MET A 1 33.18 -14.67 17.77
C MET A 1 32.85 -13.93 16.48
N SER A 2 32.29 -14.62 15.51
CA SER A 2 31.95 -14.01 14.22
C SER A 2 30.73 -13.11 14.42
N GLU A 3 30.95 -11.80 14.35
CA GLU A 3 29.86 -10.84 14.15
C GLU A 3 29.25 -11.15 12.79
N THR A 4 28.09 -11.79 12.80
CA THR A 4 27.26 -11.89 11.60
C THR A 4 26.89 -10.47 11.19
N GLU A 5 27.34 -10.03 10.03
CA GLU A 5 26.91 -8.77 9.45
C GLU A 5 25.37 -8.68 9.50
N PRO A 6 24.81 -7.55 9.91
CA PRO A 6 23.36 -7.41 9.98
C PRO A 6 22.78 -7.64 8.59
N ASP A 7 21.88 -8.61 8.49
CA ASP A 7 21.10 -8.87 7.27
C ASP A 7 20.47 -7.56 6.77
N SER A 8 21.08 -7.00 5.73
CA SER A 8 20.72 -5.71 5.14
C SER A 8 19.48 -5.78 4.23
N THR A 9 18.89 -6.96 4.08
CA THR A 9 17.71 -7.15 3.23
C THR A 9 16.51 -6.38 3.81
N PRO A 10 15.87 -5.48 3.05
CA PRO A 10 14.68 -4.77 3.49
C PRO A 10 13.55 -5.73 3.87
N LYS A 11 13.04 -5.60 5.09
CA LYS A 11 11.93 -6.42 5.57
C LYS A 11 11.18 -5.79 6.74
N ILE A 12 9.91 -6.16 6.86
CA ILE A 12 9.07 -5.84 8.02
C ILE A 12 8.73 -7.12 8.77
N ILE A 13 9.07 -7.16 10.05
CA ILE A 13 8.81 -8.30 10.93
C ILE A 13 7.66 -7.92 11.87
N ILE A 14 6.60 -8.71 11.84
CA ILE A 14 5.45 -8.56 12.75
C ILE A 14 5.79 -9.32 14.03
N LYS A 15 5.92 -8.60 15.15
CA LYS A 15 6.14 -9.24 16.47
C LYS A 15 4.80 -9.62 17.09
N LYS A 16 4.74 -10.82 17.65
CA LYS A 16 3.58 -11.24 18.44
C LYS A 16 3.32 -10.21 19.54
N ASP A 17 2.08 -9.75 19.65
CA ASP A 17 1.64 -8.75 20.64
C ASP A 17 2.54 -7.51 20.73
N GLY A 18 3.18 -7.16 19.61
CA GLY A 18 4.19 -6.10 19.55
C GLY A 18 4.13 -5.25 18.29
N PRO A 19 5.15 -4.40 18.10
CA PRO A 19 5.24 -3.48 16.98
C PRO A 19 5.59 -4.18 15.66
N TYR A 20 5.49 -3.43 14.55
CA TYR A 20 6.18 -3.76 13.32
C TYR A 20 7.66 -3.40 13.47
N LYS A 21 8.58 -4.37 13.25
CA LYS A 21 10.01 -4.13 13.20
C LYS A 21 10.44 -3.99 11.75
N VAL A 22 10.85 -2.79 11.36
CA VAL A 22 11.40 -2.49 10.04
C VAL A 22 12.90 -2.63 10.08
N GLN A 23 13.49 -3.33 9.11
CA GLN A 23 14.94 -3.55 9.00
C GLN A 23 15.41 -3.30 7.56
N GLY A 24 16.72 -3.06 7.38
CA GLY A 24 17.34 -2.89 6.07
C GLY A 24 17.27 -1.46 5.53
N GLY A 25 17.14 -0.45 6.40
CA GLY A 25 17.17 0.95 5.98
C GLY A 25 16.00 1.38 5.12
N VAL A 26 14.83 0.76 5.30
CA VAL A 26 13.62 1.10 4.53
C VAL A 26 13.26 2.56 4.79
N PRO A 27 13.07 3.40 3.74
CA PRO A 27 12.64 4.77 3.90
C PRO A 27 11.25 4.87 4.55
N PHE A 28 11.06 5.89 5.37
CA PHE A 28 9.78 6.23 5.97
C PHE A 28 9.41 7.67 5.63
N ILE A 29 8.53 7.84 4.67
CA ILE A 29 8.12 9.14 4.16
C ILE A 29 6.71 9.50 4.61
N LYS A 30 6.44 10.79 4.73
CA LYS A 30 5.10 11.32 5.02
C LYS A 30 4.48 11.88 3.75
N LEU A 31 3.28 11.41 3.43
CA LEU A 31 2.48 11.88 2.31
C LEU A 31 1.13 12.41 2.83
N THR A 32 0.51 13.31 2.09
CA THR A 32 -0.88 13.71 2.27
C THR A 32 -1.62 13.69 0.94
N GLN A 33 -2.93 13.47 0.98
CA GLN A 33 -3.76 13.57 -0.21
C GLN A 33 -4.03 15.03 -0.55
N VAL A 34 -3.81 15.41 -1.80
CA VAL A 34 -4.36 16.62 -2.40
C VAL A 34 -5.74 16.26 -2.93
N CYS A 35 -6.76 16.95 -2.45
CA CYS A 35 -8.13 16.70 -2.87
C CYS A 35 -8.69 17.88 -3.69
N SER A 36 -9.65 17.59 -4.57
CA SER A 36 -10.47 18.58 -5.23
C SER A 36 -11.40 19.31 -4.23
N GLU A 37 -12.09 20.37 -4.67
CA GLU A 37 -13.12 21.04 -3.90
C GLU A 37 -14.29 20.12 -3.47
N TYR A 38 -14.43 18.97 -4.12
CA TYR A 38 -15.44 17.95 -3.82
C TYR A 38 -14.91 16.82 -2.93
N GLY A 39 -13.67 16.91 -2.44
CA GLY A 39 -13.04 15.89 -1.61
C GLY A 39 -12.52 14.68 -2.37
N GLU A 40 -12.43 14.75 -3.72
CA GLU A 40 -11.86 13.65 -4.53
C GLU A 40 -10.33 13.69 -4.44
N PRO A 41 -9.66 12.57 -4.14
CA PRO A 41 -8.20 12.51 -4.13
C PRO A 41 -7.65 12.61 -5.55
N LEU A 42 -6.72 13.54 -5.75
CA LEU A 42 -6.11 13.84 -7.04
C LEU A 42 -4.69 13.29 -7.16
N GLU A 43 -3.91 13.47 -6.09
CA GLU A 43 -2.52 13.05 -6.05
C GLU A 43 -1.99 12.96 -4.61
N TRP A 44 -0.79 12.37 -4.45
CA TRP A 44 -0.04 12.38 -3.22
C TRP A 44 0.94 13.55 -3.19
N GLN A 45 0.88 14.36 -2.15
CA GLN A 45 1.86 15.40 -1.88
C GLN A 45 2.87 14.90 -0.85
N PHE A 46 4.16 14.99 -1.19
CA PHE A 46 5.26 14.70 -0.27
C PHE A 46 5.36 15.79 0.80
N LEU A 47 5.34 15.39 2.07
CA LEU A 47 5.46 16.30 3.22
C LEU A 47 6.82 16.21 3.92
N GLY A 48 7.60 15.16 3.67
CA GLY A 48 8.93 15.02 4.25
C GLY A 48 9.38 13.58 4.43
N ASP A 49 10.68 13.45 4.62
CA ASP A 49 11.32 12.21 5.02
C ASP A 49 11.39 12.15 6.55
N GLN A 50 10.90 11.07 7.13
CA GLN A 50 10.90 10.79 8.57
C GLN A 50 11.69 9.53 8.90
N THR A 51 12.52 9.08 7.95
CA THR A 51 13.35 7.89 8.12
C THR A 51 14.31 8.10 9.29
N PRO A 52 14.30 7.22 10.31
CA PRO A 52 15.27 7.30 11.40
C PRO A 52 16.70 7.08 10.91
N ASP A 53 17.67 7.72 11.57
CA ASP A 53 19.12 7.62 11.27
C ASP A 53 19.73 6.22 11.53
N ARG A 54 18.89 5.21 11.71
CA ARG A 54 19.28 3.83 11.98
C ARG A 54 18.57 2.87 11.04
N PRO A 55 19.26 1.81 10.58
CA PRO A 55 18.69 0.87 9.59
C PRO A 55 17.56 -0.02 10.16
N THR A 56 17.31 0.06 11.46
CA THR A 56 16.23 -0.69 12.13
C THR A 56 15.43 0.23 13.02
N TYR A 57 14.10 0.24 12.86
CA TYR A 57 13.19 1.00 13.69
C TYR A 57 11.88 0.25 13.93
N LEU A 58 11.08 0.73 14.89
CA LEU A 58 9.82 0.10 15.29
C LEU A 58 8.66 1.05 15.03
N LEU A 59 7.64 0.56 14.31
CA LEU A 59 6.40 1.29 14.08
C LEU A 59 5.30 0.78 15.03
N CYS A 60 4.48 1.72 15.49
CA CYS A 60 3.37 1.42 16.37
C CYS A 60 2.33 0.55 15.66
N ARG A 61 1.91 -0.57 16.30
CA ARG A 61 0.84 -1.45 15.83
C ARG A 61 -0.40 -1.37 16.74
N CYS A 62 -0.23 -0.98 18.00
CA CYS A 62 -1.31 -0.93 18.97
C CYS A 62 -2.15 0.36 18.93
N GLY A 63 -1.71 1.39 18.18
CA GLY A 63 -2.37 2.68 18.10
C GLY A 63 -2.28 3.58 19.33
N LYS A 64 -1.53 3.15 20.39
CA LYS A 64 -1.48 3.84 21.69
C LYS A 64 -0.15 4.57 21.96
N SER A 65 0.76 4.61 20.98
CA SER A 65 2.06 5.26 21.15
C SER A 65 1.90 6.78 21.28
N ALA A 66 2.56 7.35 22.27
CA ALA A 66 2.68 8.81 22.44
C ALA A 66 3.64 9.44 21.41
N THR A 67 4.52 8.62 20.78
CA THR A 67 5.47 9.02 19.75
C THR A 67 5.07 8.47 18.38
N TYR A 68 3.77 8.36 18.13
CA TYR A 68 3.28 7.85 16.84
C TYR A 68 3.89 8.62 15.65
N PRO A 69 4.35 7.93 14.59
CA PRO A 69 4.10 6.54 14.23
C PRO A 69 5.11 5.53 14.84
N PHE A 70 6.09 5.97 15.59
CA PHE A 70 7.09 5.08 16.19
C PHE A 70 6.55 4.43 17.46
N CYS A 71 7.10 3.25 17.79
CA CYS A 71 6.72 2.50 18.98
C CYS A 71 7.47 2.99 20.22
N ASP A 72 6.74 3.36 21.25
CA ASP A 72 7.26 3.75 22.57
C ASP A 72 7.13 2.65 23.64
N GLY A 73 6.60 1.48 23.28
CA GLY A 73 6.39 0.38 24.19
C GLY A 73 5.00 0.28 24.81
N SER A 74 4.08 1.20 24.53
CA SER A 74 2.70 1.21 25.05
C SER A 74 1.91 -0.07 24.72
N HIS A 75 2.32 -0.85 23.73
CA HIS A 75 1.72 -2.16 23.43
C HIS A 75 1.80 -3.14 24.61
N LYS A 76 2.78 -2.99 25.51
CA LYS A 76 2.94 -3.83 26.70
C LYS A 76 1.78 -3.68 27.71
N LEU A 77 0.95 -2.65 27.53
CA LEU A 77 -0.22 -2.38 28.38
C LEU A 77 -1.50 -3.09 27.86
N GLY A 78 -1.35 -4.36 27.45
CA GLY A 78 -2.49 -5.20 27.07
C GLY A 78 -2.89 -5.11 25.60
N PHE A 79 -1.94 -4.93 24.67
CA PHE A 79 -2.22 -5.07 23.26
C PHE A 79 -2.26 -6.57 22.90
N ASP A 80 -3.42 -7.00 22.38
CA ASP A 80 -3.58 -8.28 21.73
C ASP A 80 -3.34 -8.10 20.22
N GLY A 81 -2.23 -8.62 19.75
CA GLY A 81 -1.80 -8.57 18.36
C GLY A 81 -2.18 -9.80 17.57
N THR A 82 -3.23 -10.53 17.98
CA THR A 82 -3.75 -11.68 17.25
C THR A 82 -4.07 -11.28 15.80
N GLU A 83 -3.51 -12.02 14.84
CA GLU A 83 -3.72 -11.75 13.43
C GLU A 83 -5.14 -12.15 13.02
N THR A 84 -5.87 -11.19 12.44
CA THR A 84 -7.23 -11.36 11.95
C THR A 84 -7.32 -11.29 10.43
N ALA A 85 -6.19 -11.12 9.74
CA ALA A 85 -6.16 -11.06 8.28
C ALA A 85 -6.65 -12.37 7.66
N ARG A 86 -7.26 -12.26 6.50
CA ARG A 86 -7.68 -13.42 5.73
C ARG A 86 -6.46 -14.19 5.22
N THR A 87 -6.47 -15.52 5.40
CA THR A 87 -5.40 -16.44 4.98
C THR A 87 -5.76 -17.25 3.72
N ASP A 88 -6.95 -17.03 3.15
CA ASP A 88 -7.36 -17.65 1.89
C ASP A 88 -6.54 -17.10 0.71
N ARG A 89 -6.49 -17.89 -0.37
CA ARG A 89 -5.73 -17.50 -1.57
C ARG A 89 -6.26 -16.19 -2.16
N ALA A 90 -5.36 -15.29 -2.55
CA ALA A 90 -5.70 -14.03 -3.19
C ALA A 90 -6.64 -14.23 -4.40
N SER A 91 -6.44 -15.30 -5.19
CA SER A 91 -7.28 -15.61 -6.33
C SER A 91 -8.77 -15.83 -6.03
N LEU A 92 -9.14 -16.11 -4.76
CA LEU A 92 -10.52 -16.29 -4.32
C LEU A 92 -11.22 -14.98 -3.92
N ARG A 93 -10.48 -13.88 -3.79
CA ARG A 93 -10.99 -12.59 -3.32
C ARG A 93 -10.68 -11.42 -4.25
N VAL A 94 -9.95 -11.69 -5.34
CA VAL A 94 -9.59 -10.67 -6.34
C VAL A 94 -10.66 -10.57 -7.41
N PHE A 95 -11.18 -9.37 -7.60
CA PHE A 95 -12.00 -9.02 -8.77
C PHE A 95 -11.09 -8.58 -9.92
N THR A 96 -11.44 -8.95 -11.14
CA THR A 96 -10.65 -8.63 -12.33
C THR A 96 -11.50 -7.85 -13.34
N TYR A 97 -11.03 -6.68 -13.74
CA TYR A 97 -11.59 -5.85 -14.78
C TYR A 97 -10.71 -5.97 -16.04
N LYS A 98 -11.20 -6.74 -17.03
CA LYS A 98 -10.43 -7.04 -18.26
C LYS A 98 -10.85 -6.05 -19.35
N GLY A 99 -9.96 -5.12 -19.68
CA GLY A 99 -10.08 -4.24 -20.82
C GLY A 99 -9.14 -4.64 -21.97
N PRO A 100 -9.30 -4.05 -23.17
CA PRO A 100 -8.49 -4.39 -24.33
C PRO A 100 -7.02 -3.97 -24.22
N GLY A 101 -6.72 -2.91 -23.47
CA GLY A 101 -5.35 -2.39 -23.29
C GLY A 101 -4.82 -2.49 -21.86
N LEU A 102 -5.66 -2.97 -20.90
CA LEU A 102 -5.28 -3.07 -19.50
C LEU A 102 -6.18 -4.06 -18.77
N THR A 103 -5.58 -4.91 -17.96
CA THR A 103 -6.31 -5.72 -16.97
C THR A 103 -6.02 -5.17 -15.58
N VAL A 104 -7.05 -4.75 -14.85
CA VAL A 104 -6.93 -4.30 -13.45
C VAL A 104 -7.46 -5.38 -12.53
N LYS A 105 -6.74 -5.66 -11.46
CA LYS A 105 -7.13 -6.56 -10.37
C LYS A 105 -7.40 -5.75 -9.12
N LYS A 106 -8.39 -6.15 -8.34
CA LYS A 106 -8.77 -5.50 -7.07
C LYS A 106 -8.96 -6.54 -5.98
N ASP A 107 -8.13 -6.49 -4.94
CA ASP A 107 -8.35 -7.20 -3.68
C ASP A 107 -8.99 -6.25 -2.66
N SER A 108 -10.32 -6.32 -2.53
CA SER A 108 -11.07 -5.44 -1.63
C SER A 108 -10.73 -5.66 -0.14
N SER A 109 -10.13 -6.79 0.23
CA SER A 109 -9.72 -7.07 1.61
C SER A 109 -8.53 -6.23 2.06
N LEU A 110 -7.75 -5.70 1.10
CA LEU A 110 -6.61 -4.82 1.35
C LEU A 110 -6.99 -3.33 1.28
N CYS A 111 -8.23 -3.02 0.92
CA CYS A 111 -8.64 -1.64 0.66
C CYS A 111 -8.69 -0.80 1.94
N MET A 112 -7.90 0.26 2.01
CA MET A 112 -7.92 1.25 3.08
C MET A 112 -8.80 2.49 2.78
N GLN A 113 -9.61 2.43 1.73
CA GLN A 113 -10.58 3.48 1.36
C GLN A 113 -9.95 4.84 1.03
N SER A 114 -8.76 4.87 0.47
CA SER A 114 -8.07 6.12 0.06
C SER A 114 -8.78 6.90 -1.06
N GLY A 115 -9.69 6.25 -1.80
CA GLY A 115 -10.58 6.92 -2.75
C GLY A 115 -10.04 7.08 -4.18
N PHE A 116 -8.76 6.90 -4.44
CA PHE A 116 -8.15 7.15 -5.76
C PHE A 116 -8.75 6.34 -6.92
N CYS A 117 -9.37 5.20 -6.64
CA CYS A 117 -9.94 4.31 -7.67
C CYS A 117 -11.35 4.68 -8.13
N VAL A 118 -12.01 5.65 -7.48
CA VAL A 118 -13.36 6.10 -7.81
C VAL A 118 -13.40 7.62 -7.71
N LEU A 119 -13.59 8.28 -8.81
CA LEU A 119 -13.81 9.71 -8.93
C LEU A 119 -15.25 9.99 -9.33
N ARG A 120 -15.70 11.22 -9.19
CA ARG A 120 -17.07 11.67 -9.44
C ARG A 120 -17.63 11.27 -10.80
N ASN A 121 -16.78 11.25 -11.81
CA ASN A 121 -17.18 11.04 -13.21
C ASN A 121 -16.53 9.81 -13.86
N THR A 122 -15.77 9.01 -13.11
CA THR A 122 -15.12 7.81 -13.63
C THR A 122 -14.60 6.91 -12.49
N SER A 123 -14.31 5.67 -12.85
CA SER A 123 -13.69 4.68 -11.95
C SER A 123 -12.57 3.93 -12.65
N VAL A 124 -11.69 3.31 -11.88
CA VAL A 124 -10.62 2.47 -12.43
C VAL A 124 -11.16 1.34 -13.31
N SER A 125 -12.35 0.80 -13.00
CA SER A 125 -12.99 -0.25 -13.81
C SER A 125 -13.48 0.27 -15.15
N GLU A 126 -14.12 1.46 -15.19
CA GLU A 126 -14.56 2.08 -16.44
C GLU A 126 -13.38 2.43 -17.34
N LEU A 127 -12.31 2.96 -16.75
CA LEU A 127 -11.08 3.25 -17.47
C LEU A 127 -10.41 1.98 -18.00
N ALA A 128 -10.40 0.89 -17.21
CA ALA A 128 -9.89 -0.40 -17.67
C ALA A 128 -10.68 -0.92 -18.87
N TYR A 129 -12.01 -0.91 -18.83
CA TYR A 129 -12.84 -1.31 -19.98
C TYR A 129 -12.64 -0.43 -21.21
N GLY A 130 -12.37 0.86 -21.01
CA GLY A 130 -12.08 1.81 -22.07
C GLY A 130 -10.62 1.90 -22.49
N SER A 131 -9.74 1.00 -22.05
CA SER A 131 -8.28 1.08 -22.15
C SER A 131 -7.70 0.88 -23.55
N ILE A 132 -8.55 0.69 -24.59
CA ILE A 132 -8.13 0.86 -25.99
C ILE A 132 -7.68 2.30 -26.25
N ASP A 133 -8.28 3.27 -25.57
CA ASP A 133 -7.85 4.65 -25.54
C ASP A 133 -6.62 4.79 -24.61
N PRO A 134 -5.46 5.23 -25.14
CA PRO A 134 -4.25 5.37 -24.33
C PRO A 134 -4.44 6.32 -23.14
N THR A 135 -5.20 7.40 -23.29
CA THR A 135 -5.43 8.37 -22.21
C THR A 135 -6.18 7.73 -21.04
N LYS A 136 -7.17 6.90 -21.33
CA LYS A 136 -7.91 6.16 -20.30
C LYS A 136 -7.04 5.11 -19.64
N ARG A 137 -6.23 4.41 -20.43
CA ARG A 137 -5.27 3.43 -19.94
C ARG A 137 -4.28 4.05 -18.96
N ASP A 138 -3.61 5.14 -19.34
CA ASP A 138 -2.62 5.82 -18.53
C ASP A 138 -3.24 6.37 -17.24
N ARG A 139 -4.47 6.88 -17.31
CA ARG A 139 -5.21 7.32 -16.13
C ARG A 139 -5.55 6.17 -15.20
N ALA A 140 -5.92 5.00 -15.72
CA ALA A 140 -6.18 3.82 -14.91
C ALA A 140 -4.90 3.32 -14.21
N ILE A 141 -3.75 3.32 -14.92
CA ILE A 141 -2.45 2.97 -14.36
C ILE A 141 -2.08 3.93 -13.23
N LYS A 142 -2.28 5.25 -13.44
CA LYS A 142 -2.05 6.23 -12.36
C LYS A 142 -2.92 5.95 -11.13
N MET A 143 -4.21 5.63 -11.30
CA MET A 143 -5.09 5.28 -10.18
C MET A 143 -4.63 4.02 -9.43
N VAL A 144 -4.03 3.06 -10.15
CA VAL A 144 -3.42 1.87 -9.51
C VAL A 144 -2.20 2.27 -8.70
N HIS A 145 -1.29 3.06 -9.27
CA HIS A 145 -0.08 3.55 -8.58
C HIS A 145 -0.39 4.44 -7.37
N ASP A 146 -1.50 5.15 -7.38
CA ASP A 146 -1.93 5.98 -6.24
C ASP A 146 -2.58 5.15 -5.11
N CYS A 147 -2.78 3.83 -5.28
CA CYS A 147 -3.39 2.97 -4.27
C CYS A 147 -2.37 2.58 -3.19
N PRO A 148 -2.44 3.15 -1.96
CA PRO A 148 -1.36 3.00 -0.98
C PRO A 148 -1.33 1.65 -0.27
N SER A 149 -2.28 0.76 -0.54
CA SER A 149 -2.41 -0.55 0.12
C SER A 149 -2.21 -1.74 -0.82
N SER A 150 -1.78 -1.51 -2.05
CA SER A 150 -1.70 -2.54 -3.12
C SER A 150 -3.01 -3.33 -3.29
N SER A 151 -4.15 -2.75 -2.89
CA SER A 151 -5.48 -3.31 -3.18
C SER A 151 -5.74 -3.37 -4.69
N LEU A 152 -5.09 -2.51 -5.47
CA LEU A 152 -5.13 -2.49 -6.92
C LEU A 152 -3.77 -2.89 -7.48
N THR A 153 -3.80 -3.75 -8.48
CA THR A 153 -2.66 -4.01 -9.39
C THR A 153 -3.16 -3.99 -10.82
N CYS A 154 -2.28 -3.82 -11.77
CA CYS A 154 -2.68 -3.89 -13.18
C CYS A 154 -1.64 -4.63 -14.02
N ARG A 155 -2.08 -5.08 -15.20
CA ARG A 155 -1.26 -5.84 -16.14
C ARG A 155 -1.51 -5.35 -17.55
N LEU A 156 -0.43 -5.15 -18.28
CA LEU A 156 -0.47 -4.78 -19.69
C LEU A 156 -0.56 -6.03 -20.57
N PRO A 157 -1.20 -5.97 -21.74
CA PRO A 157 -1.25 -7.10 -22.67
C PRO A 157 0.12 -7.55 -23.18
N GLU A 158 1.06 -6.62 -23.33
CA GLU A 158 2.43 -6.84 -23.78
C GLU A 158 3.33 -7.48 -22.69
N ASP A 159 2.93 -7.41 -21.42
CA ASP A 159 3.63 -8.06 -20.30
C ASP A 159 2.62 -8.85 -19.43
N PRO A 160 2.16 -10.02 -19.92
CA PRO A 160 1.11 -10.79 -19.25
C PRO A 160 1.57 -11.50 -17.98
N ASP A 161 2.85 -11.57 -17.71
CA ASP A 161 3.42 -12.32 -16.60
C ASP A 161 3.71 -11.45 -15.37
N HIS A 162 3.79 -10.12 -15.55
CA HIS A 162 4.08 -9.20 -14.46
C HIS A 162 2.91 -8.26 -14.18
N ASP A 163 2.53 -8.16 -12.92
CA ASP A 163 1.60 -7.13 -12.46
C ASP A 163 2.38 -5.85 -12.09
N LEU A 164 1.87 -4.70 -12.54
CA LEU A 164 2.31 -3.40 -12.05
C LEU A 164 1.62 -3.15 -10.70
N GLU A 165 2.42 -2.82 -9.71
CA GLU A 165 1.97 -2.51 -8.34
C GLU A 165 2.12 -1.02 -8.03
N PRO A 166 1.44 -0.51 -7.00
CA PRO A 166 1.61 0.87 -6.51
C PRO A 166 3.03 1.22 -6.09
#